data_67cbb7bdeb5d070e91937f54bad026cb
#
_entry.id   67cbb7bdeb5d070e91937f54bad026cb
#
_cell.length_a   1.000
_cell.length_b   1.000
_cell.length_c   1.000
_cell.angle_alpha   90.00
_cell.angle_beta   90.00
_cell.angle_gamma   90.00
#
_symmetry.space_group_name_H-M   'P 1'
#
loop_
_entity.id
_entity.type
_entity.pdbx_description
1 polymer ?
#
loop_
_entity_poly.entity_id
_entity_poly.type
_entity_poly.pdbx_seq_one_letter_code
_entity_poly.pdbx_strand_id
1 'polypeptide(L)'
;MAAHPSRVRILSPIHREPGLQYKHRKGLYRSWICSPGKGLNHERSPSDTNLEKLLELFDSEDPRERDFLKTTLHRIYGKFLNLRSYIRRSINNVFFQFIYETERFNGIAELLEILGSIINGFALPLKEEHKLFLTRVLIPLHKVKSLSMYHPQLAYCIVQFLEKDAALTEEVGILYDLLCKYVTDILQVVLGLLRYWPKVNSTKEVMFLNEVEDIFEVMDPSEFAKVQEPLFNQLAKSVASPHFQVAERALYFWNNEYFCNLISDNVEVILPIMFQPLYENSKGHWNRYVQLSVFPVLSCFTPAR
;
A
#
# COMPACT_ATOMS: atom_id res chain seq x y z
N MET A 1 33.56 -59.47 -1.32
CA MET A 1 32.09 -59.32 -1.17
C MET A 1 31.78 -57.83 -1.37
N ALA A 2 31.18 -57.50 -2.50
CA ALA A 2 30.97 -56.16 -2.99
C ALA A 2 29.64 -55.62 -2.46
N ALA A 3 29.64 -54.40 -1.92
CA ALA A 3 28.42 -53.65 -1.57
C ALA A 3 28.10 -52.62 -2.69
N HIS A 4 26.91 -52.72 -3.20
CA HIS A 4 26.34 -51.83 -4.25
C HIS A 4 26.06 -50.43 -3.69
N PRO A 5 26.31 -49.35 -4.45
CA PRO A 5 25.86 -48.03 -4.10
C PRO A 5 24.43 -47.76 -4.63
N SER A 6 23.58 -47.28 -3.73
CA SER A 6 22.20 -46.87 -3.98
C SER A 6 22.16 -45.64 -4.89
N ARG A 7 21.41 -45.73 -6.00
CA ARG A 7 21.10 -44.62 -6.92
C ARG A 7 20.17 -43.63 -6.25
N VAL A 8 20.66 -42.43 -6.02
CA VAL A 8 19.83 -41.24 -5.75
C VAL A 8 19.16 -40.80 -7.08
N ARG A 9 17.84 -40.89 -7.13
CA ARG A 9 17.04 -40.30 -8.24
C ARG A 9 17.00 -38.79 -8.06
N ILE A 10 17.68 -38.09 -8.93
CA ILE A 10 17.54 -36.65 -9.12
C ILE A 10 16.18 -36.43 -9.82
N LEU A 11 15.21 -35.86 -9.10
CA LEU A 11 13.97 -35.37 -9.67
C LEU A 11 14.28 -34.10 -10.46
N SER A 12 14.06 -34.15 -11.76
CA SER A 12 14.13 -33.01 -12.67
C SER A 12 13.09 -31.94 -12.29
N PRO A 13 13.41 -30.63 -12.45
CA PRO A 13 12.48 -29.57 -12.17
C PRO A 13 11.31 -29.59 -13.16
N ILE A 14 10.11 -29.63 -12.62
CA ILE A 14 8.86 -29.49 -13.37
C ILE A 14 8.85 -28.09 -14.01
N HIS A 15 9.02 -28.04 -15.31
CA HIS A 15 8.76 -26.85 -16.12
C HIS A 15 7.27 -26.48 -15.99
N ARG A 16 6.95 -25.51 -15.14
CA ARG A 16 5.67 -24.83 -15.16
C ARG A 16 5.67 -23.85 -16.33
N GLU A 17 4.90 -24.16 -17.35
CA GLU A 17 4.64 -23.25 -18.45
C GLU A 17 3.99 -21.94 -17.92
N PRO A 18 4.57 -20.76 -18.15
CA PRO A 18 4.01 -19.47 -17.68
C PRO A 18 2.75 -19.04 -18.43
N GLY A 19 2.42 -19.70 -19.54
CA GLY A 19 1.43 -19.21 -20.51
C GLY A 19 -0.04 -19.40 -20.14
N LEU A 20 -0.41 -20.42 -19.34
CA LEU A 20 -1.83 -20.71 -19.07
C LEU A 20 -2.45 -19.79 -17.99
N GLN A 21 -1.70 -19.41 -16.97
CA GLN A 21 -2.19 -18.46 -15.96
C GLN A 21 -2.32 -17.03 -16.51
N TYR A 22 -1.53 -16.69 -17.52
CA TYR A 22 -1.52 -15.37 -18.16
C TYR A 22 -2.78 -15.11 -19.00
N LYS A 23 -3.25 -16.11 -19.76
CA LYS A 23 -4.49 -16.00 -20.55
C LYS A 23 -5.74 -15.85 -19.68
N HIS A 24 -5.80 -16.52 -18.55
CA HIS A 24 -6.96 -16.45 -17.64
C HIS A 24 -7.04 -15.08 -16.92
N ARG A 25 -5.90 -14.48 -16.57
CA ARG A 25 -5.86 -13.14 -15.96
C ARG A 25 -6.22 -12.04 -16.96
N LYS A 26 -5.80 -12.14 -18.23
CA LYS A 26 -6.22 -11.19 -19.28
C LYS A 26 -7.73 -11.24 -19.56
N GLY A 27 -8.36 -12.40 -19.47
CA GLY A 27 -9.80 -12.55 -19.62
C GLY A 27 -10.59 -11.87 -18.51
N LEU A 28 -10.17 -12.04 -17.25
CA LEU A 28 -10.77 -11.40 -16.09
C LEU A 28 -10.59 -9.87 -16.11
N TYR A 29 -9.44 -9.39 -16.59
CA TYR A 29 -9.15 -7.96 -16.68
C TYR A 29 -9.99 -7.26 -17.77
N ARG A 30 -10.15 -7.89 -18.95
CA ARG A 30 -11.03 -7.35 -20.00
C ARG A 30 -12.49 -7.27 -19.58
N SER A 31 -13.00 -8.26 -18.84
CA SER A 31 -14.37 -8.23 -18.32
C SER A 31 -14.59 -7.16 -17.26
N TRP A 32 -13.53 -6.71 -16.63
CA TRP A 32 -13.56 -5.75 -15.53
C TRP A 32 -13.48 -4.27 -15.96
N ILE A 33 -12.73 -4.02 -17.06
CA ILE A 33 -12.67 -2.67 -17.70
C ILE A 33 -13.92 -2.42 -18.54
N CYS A 34 -14.54 -3.46 -19.03
CA CYS A 34 -15.84 -3.43 -19.71
C CYS A 34 -16.94 -3.73 -18.70
N SER A 35 -17.36 -2.78 -17.86
CA SER A 35 -18.74 -2.80 -17.36
C SER A 35 -19.66 -2.87 -18.57
N PRO A 36 -20.68 -3.77 -18.60
CA PRO A 36 -21.58 -3.91 -19.75
C PRO A 36 -22.57 -2.74 -19.77
N GLY A 37 -22.05 -1.58 -20.07
CA GLY A 37 -22.79 -0.40 -20.44
C GLY A 37 -22.73 -0.25 -21.94
N LYS A 38 -23.67 -0.93 -22.63
CA LYS A 38 -24.02 -0.78 -24.04
C LYS A 38 -22.85 -0.92 -25.02
N GLY A 39 -22.87 -2.00 -25.78
CA GLY A 39 -22.03 -2.20 -26.95
C GLY A 39 -22.09 -0.99 -27.86
N LEU A 40 -21.01 -0.30 -27.91
CA LEU A 40 -20.69 0.67 -28.96
C LEU A 40 -19.29 0.27 -29.42
N ASN A 41 -19.24 -0.17 -30.69
CA ASN A 41 -18.03 -0.10 -31.48
C ASN A 41 -17.64 1.39 -31.50
N HIS A 42 -16.88 1.83 -30.51
CA HIS A 42 -16.31 3.16 -30.46
C HIS A 42 -15.07 3.10 -31.35
N GLU A 43 -15.21 3.59 -32.59
CA GLU A 43 -14.05 3.99 -33.37
C GLU A 43 -13.21 4.91 -32.50
N ARG A 44 -11.92 4.56 -32.32
CA ARG A 44 -10.99 5.33 -31.49
C ARG A 44 -10.95 6.74 -32.04
N SER A 45 -11.31 7.71 -31.21
CA SER A 45 -11.20 9.12 -31.57
C SER A 45 -9.73 9.50 -31.77
N PRO A 46 -9.39 10.40 -32.69
CA PRO A 46 -8.03 10.93 -32.82
C PRO A 46 -7.47 11.52 -31.53
N SER A 47 -8.32 12.00 -30.61
CA SER A 47 -7.94 12.45 -29.27
C SER A 47 -7.46 11.31 -28.38
N ASP A 48 -8.02 10.10 -28.50
CA ASP A 48 -7.67 8.95 -27.70
C ASP A 48 -6.27 8.42 -28.07
N THR A 49 -5.95 8.39 -29.36
CA THR A 49 -4.61 8.01 -29.86
C THR A 49 -3.52 8.98 -29.46
N ASN A 50 -3.80 10.27 -29.41
CA ASN A 50 -2.84 11.29 -28.95
C ASN A 50 -2.59 11.18 -27.44
N LEU A 51 -3.61 10.84 -26.67
CA LEU A 51 -3.47 10.66 -25.23
C LEU A 51 -2.70 9.37 -24.87
N GLU A 52 -2.88 8.27 -25.63
CA GLU A 52 -2.08 7.05 -25.48
C GLU A 52 -0.61 7.36 -25.70
N LYS A 53 -0.26 8.07 -26.78
CA LYS A 53 1.12 8.51 -27.05
C LYS A 53 1.68 9.42 -25.96
N LEU A 54 0.85 10.33 -25.41
CA LEU A 54 1.27 11.17 -24.29
C LEU A 54 1.63 10.34 -23.06
N LEU A 55 0.87 9.28 -22.76
CA LEU A 55 1.15 8.39 -21.64
C LEU A 55 2.38 7.51 -21.87
N GLU A 56 2.64 7.09 -23.12
CA GLU A 56 3.87 6.37 -23.48
C GLU A 56 5.12 7.22 -23.21
N LEU A 57 5.05 8.53 -23.42
CA LEU A 57 6.18 9.44 -23.16
C LEU A 57 6.55 9.54 -21.67
N PHE A 58 5.66 9.19 -20.76
CA PHE A 58 6.00 9.14 -19.32
C PHE A 58 7.06 8.07 -18.98
N ASP A 59 7.35 7.15 -19.89
CA ASP A 59 8.47 6.20 -19.72
C ASP A 59 9.84 6.81 -20.04
N SER A 60 9.91 8.10 -20.32
CA SER A 60 11.16 8.82 -20.52
C SER A 60 12.12 8.70 -19.34
N GLU A 61 13.40 8.56 -19.59
CA GLU A 61 14.45 8.54 -18.57
C GLU A 61 14.72 9.94 -17.99
N ASP A 62 14.40 11.03 -18.74
CA ASP A 62 14.61 12.40 -18.26
C ASP A 62 13.51 12.83 -17.28
N PRO A 63 13.87 13.12 -16.02
CA PRO A 63 12.90 13.57 -15.01
C PRO A 63 12.21 14.90 -15.36
N ARG A 64 12.91 15.79 -16.10
CA ARG A 64 12.36 17.09 -16.49
C ARG A 64 11.26 16.93 -17.54
N GLU A 65 11.45 16.00 -18.46
CA GLU A 65 10.44 15.66 -19.46
C GLU A 65 9.19 15.09 -18.77
N ARG A 66 9.35 14.16 -17.83
CA ARG A 66 8.24 13.60 -17.07
C ARG A 66 7.49 14.64 -16.24
N ASP A 67 8.18 15.58 -15.60
CA ASP A 67 7.55 16.66 -14.83
C ASP A 67 6.74 17.59 -15.74
N PHE A 68 7.25 17.91 -16.93
CA PHE A 68 6.51 18.65 -17.94
C PHE A 68 5.26 17.91 -18.41
N LEU A 69 5.37 16.61 -18.68
CA LEU A 69 4.27 15.74 -19.07
C LEU A 69 3.21 15.64 -17.95
N LYS A 70 3.63 15.52 -16.69
CA LYS A 70 2.76 15.57 -15.52
C LYS A 70 1.91 16.83 -15.49
N THR A 71 2.54 17.96 -15.59
CA THR A 71 1.85 19.27 -15.60
C THR A 71 0.88 19.37 -16.77
N THR A 72 1.26 18.91 -17.94
CA THR A 72 0.44 18.92 -19.16
C THR A 72 -0.78 18.01 -19.00
N LEU A 73 -0.60 16.77 -18.56
CA LEU A 73 -1.69 15.82 -18.37
C LEU A 73 -2.66 16.27 -17.28
N HIS A 74 -2.16 16.85 -16.19
CA HIS A 74 -3.00 17.42 -15.12
C HIS A 74 -3.87 18.58 -15.64
N ARG A 75 -3.33 19.45 -16.47
CA ARG A 75 -4.10 20.55 -17.11
C ARG A 75 -5.15 20.01 -18.09
N ILE A 76 -4.81 18.98 -18.86
CA ILE A 76 -5.77 18.32 -19.77
C ILE A 76 -6.92 17.72 -18.95
N TYR A 77 -6.60 17.01 -17.87
CA TYR A 77 -7.60 16.42 -16.97
C TYR A 77 -8.52 17.48 -16.34
N GLY A 78 -7.96 18.61 -15.93
CA GLY A 78 -8.74 19.74 -15.38
C GLY A 78 -9.68 20.37 -16.39
N LYS A 79 -9.21 20.59 -17.62
CA LYS A 79 -9.92 21.36 -18.65
C LYS A 79 -10.94 20.55 -19.44
N PHE A 80 -10.67 19.27 -19.72
CA PHE A 80 -11.50 18.43 -20.59
C PHE A 80 -12.27 17.36 -19.80
N LEU A 81 -13.46 17.69 -19.34
CA LEU A 81 -14.30 16.83 -18.51
C LEU A 81 -14.64 15.48 -19.17
N ASN A 82 -14.89 15.52 -20.48
CA ASN A 82 -15.22 14.33 -21.28
C ASN A 82 -14.06 13.31 -21.37
N LEU A 83 -12.79 13.76 -21.23
CA LEU A 83 -11.62 12.90 -21.26
C LEU A 83 -11.25 12.31 -19.90
N ARG A 84 -11.80 12.81 -18.80
CA ARG A 84 -11.43 12.37 -17.43
C ARG A 84 -11.56 10.86 -17.21
N SER A 85 -12.66 10.29 -17.66
CA SER A 85 -12.90 8.83 -17.55
C SER A 85 -11.87 8.03 -18.33
N TYR A 86 -11.55 8.49 -19.53
CA TYR A 86 -10.55 7.85 -20.39
C TYR A 86 -9.15 7.96 -19.77
N ILE A 87 -8.75 9.15 -19.29
CA ILE A 87 -7.45 9.38 -18.63
C ILE A 87 -7.29 8.45 -17.42
N ARG A 88 -8.27 8.40 -16.50
CA ARG A 88 -8.21 7.51 -15.33
C ARG A 88 -8.05 6.04 -15.73
N ARG A 89 -8.79 5.59 -16.75
CA ARG A 89 -8.68 4.23 -17.27
C ARG A 89 -7.30 3.94 -17.84
N SER A 90 -6.74 4.87 -18.61
CA SER A 90 -5.44 4.72 -19.23
C SER A 90 -4.31 4.70 -18.21
N ILE A 91 -4.34 5.58 -17.20
CA ILE A 91 -3.41 5.56 -16.07
C ILE A 91 -3.52 4.24 -15.30
N ASN A 92 -4.72 3.76 -15.04
CA ASN A 92 -4.96 2.49 -14.37
C ASN A 92 -4.37 1.30 -15.16
N ASN A 93 -4.47 1.33 -16.50
CA ASN A 93 -3.85 0.33 -17.36
C ASN A 93 -2.32 0.33 -17.24
N VAL A 94 -1.69 1.51 -17.19
CA VAL A 94 -0.22 1.63 -16.99
C VAL A 94 0.19 1.00 -15.65
N PHE A 95 -0.49 1.33 -14.56
CA PHE A 95 -0.21 0.72 -13.26
C PHE A 95 -0.40 -0.78 -13.26
N PHE A 96 -1.47 -1.26 -13.89
CA PHE A 96 -1.74 -2.70 -13.96
C PHE A 96 -0.63 -3.45 -14.75
N GLN A 97 -0.22 -2.93 -15.90
CA GLN A 97 0.90 -3.48 -16.66
C GLN A 97 2.19 -3.47 -15.85
N PHE A 98 2.46 -2.38 -15.15
CA PHE A 98 3.63 -2.25 -14.30
C PHE A 98 3.64 -3.29 -13.16
N ILE A 99 2.53 -3.47 -12.44
CA ILE A 99 2.45 -4.40 -11.30
C ILE A 99 2.53 -5.86 -11.73
N TYR A 100 1.88 -6.21 -12.84
CA TYR A 100 1.62 -7.61 -13.17
C TYR A 100 2.36 -8.12 -14.40
N GLU A 101 2.91 -7.25 -15.24
CA GLU A 101 3.55 -7.63 -16.50
C GLU A 101 5.03 -7.26 -16.58
N THR A 102 5.37 -5.99 -16.44
CA THR A 102 6.71 -5.50 -16.82
C THR A 102 7.62 -5.18 -15.65
N GLU A 103 7.08 -4.69 -14.55
CA GLU A 103 7.81 -4.06 -13.42
C GLU A 103 8.77 -2.93 -13.88
N ARG A 104 8.58 -2.39 -15.08
CA ARG A 104 9.43 -1.35 -15.70
C ARG A 104 8.55 -0.26 -16.29
N PHE A 105 8.62 0.92 -15.71
CA PHE A 105 8.05 2.16 -16.21
C PHE A 105 8.55 3.32 -15.35
N ASN A 106 9.13 4.33 -15.97
CA ASN A 106 9.83 5.41 -15.26
C ASN A 106 8.86 6.43 -14.62
N GLY A 107 7.70 6.67 -15.23
CA GLY A 107 6.74 7.72 -14.85
C GLY A 107 5.72 7.34 -13.79
N ILE A 108 5.94 6.28 -13.01
CA ILE A 108 4.97 5.85 -11.97
C ILE A 108 4.76 6.94 -10.91
N ALA A 109 5.83 7.59 -10.46
CA ALA A 109 5.75 8.65 -9.45
C ALA A 109 4.92 9.83 -9.94
N GLU A 110 5.17 10.31 -11.15
CA GLU A 110 4.47 11.44 -11.75
C GLU A 110 2.99 11.14 -12.01
N LEU A 111 2.66 9.91 -12.41
CA LEU A 111 1.27 9.48 -12.57
C LEU A 111 0.55 9.36 -11.22
N LEU A 112 1.23 8.94 -10.14
CA LEU A 112 0.69 8.92 -8.79
C LEU A 112 0.42 10.34 -8.26
N GLU A 113 1.29 11.30 -8.54
CA GLU A 113 1.05 12.70 -8.17
C GLU A 113 -0.23 13.28 -8.82
N ILE A 114 -0.43 13.00 -10.12
CA ILE A 114 -1.68 13.38 -10.80
C ILE A 114 -2.86 12.68 -10.12
N LEU A 115 -2.71 11.40 -9.82
CA LEU A 115 -3.76 10.59 -9.21
C LEU A 115 -4.12 11.08 -7.80
N GLY A 116 -3.15 11.49 -6.97
CA GLY A 116 -3.41 12.08 -5.66
C GLY A 116 -4.31 13.31 -5.76
N SER A 117 -4.05 14.19 -6.74
CA SER A 117 -4.93 15.34 -7.03
C SER A 117 -6.33 14.92 -7.49
N ILE A 118 -6.43 13.82 -8.24
CA ILE A 118 -7.71 13.26 -8.70
C ILE A 118 -8.51 12.67 -7.53
N ILE A 119 -7.85 11.92 -6.64
CA ILE A 119 -8.46 11.32 -5.44
C ILE A 119 -9.00 12.41 -4.52
N ASN A 120 -8.22 13.46 -4.30
CA ASN A 120 -8.66 14.59 -3.49
C ASN A 120 -9.92 15.28 -4.07
N GLY A 121 -10.12 15.24 -5.38
CA GLY A 121 -11.31 15.73 -6.07
C GLY A 121 -12.47 14.74 -6.17
N PHE A 122 -12.42 13.57 -5.55
CA PHE A 122 -13.53 12.61 -5.59
C PHE A 122 -14.73 13.13 -4.78
N ALA A 123 -15.92 12.96 -5.38
CA ALA A 123 -17.17 13.22 -4.68
C ALA A 123 -17.49 12.06 -3.73
N LEU A 124 -18.03 12.40 -2.58
CA LEU A 124 -18.56 11.44 -1.61
C LEU A 124 -20.02 11.07 -1.93
N PRO A 125 -20.46 9.82 -1.64
CA PRO A 125 -19.68 8.67 -1.19
C PRO A 125 -18.78 8.09 -2.30
N LEU A 126 -17.69 7.43 -1.88
CA LEU A 126 -16.78 6.78 -2.81
C LEU A 126 -17.49 5.66 -3.58
N LYS A 127 -17.29 5.63 -4.91
CA LYS A 127 -17.87 4.59 -5.75
C LYS A 127 -17.11 3.29 -5.60
N GLU A 128 -17.78 2.15 -5.84
CA GLU A 128 -17.14 0.83 -5.85
C GLU A 128 -15.92 0.74 -6.78
N GLU A 129 -15.95 1.46 -7.93
CA GLU A 129 -14.80 1.52 -8.83
C GLU A 129 -13.54 2.13 -8.17
N HIS A 130 -13.71 3.08 -7.22
CA HIS A 130 -12.61 3.68 -6.48
C HIS A 130 -12.05 2.72 -5.44
N LYS A 131 -12.89 2.03 -4.69
CA LYS A 131 -12.48 1.01 -3.69
C LYS A 131 -11.73 -0.15 -4.36
N LEU A 132 -12.20 -0.55 -5.51
CA LEU A 132 -11.54 -1.58 -6.30
C LEU A 132 -10.19 -1.10 -6.85
N PHE A 133 -10.05 0.17 -7.18
CA PHE A 133 -8.77 0.76 -7.55
C PHE A 133 -7.77 0.72 -6.39
N LEU A 134 -8.20 1.08 -5.18
CA LEU A 134 -7.39 0.96 -3.98
C LEU A 134 -6.85 -0.47 -3.79
N THR A 135 -7.75 -1.45 -3.82
CA THR A 135 -7.41 -2.86 -3.50
C THR A 135 -6.66 -3.59 -4.61
N ARG A 136 -6.88 -3.22 -5.87
CA ARG A 136 -6.31 -3.93 -7.03
C ARG A 136 -5.09 -3.25 -7.63
N VAL A 137 -4.88 -1.97 -7.32
CA VAL A 137 -3.78 -1.18 -7.89
C VAL A 137 -2.92 -0.57 -6.80
N LEU A 138 -3.44 0.31 -5.94
CA LEU A 138 -2.62 1.04 -4.98
C LEU A 138 -1.93 0.08 -3.98
N ILE A 139 -2.68 -0.80 -3.33
CA ILE A 139 -2.09 -1.77 -2.40
C ILE A 139 -1.08 -2.71 -3.09
N PRO A 140 -1.36 -3.31 -4.27
CA PRO A 140 -0.38 -4.16 -4.95
C PRO A 140 0.88 -3.45 -5.48
N LEU A 141 0.89 -2.11 -5.65
CA LEU A 141 2.09 -1.35 -6.00
C LEU A 141 3.22 -1.52 -4.97
N HIS A 142 2.90 -1.80 -3.71
CA HIS A 142 3.88 -2.10 -2.66
C HIS A 142 4.69 -3.38 -2.89
N LYS A 143 4.18 -4.29 -3.72
CA LYS A 143 4.88 -5.54 -4.05
C LYS A 143 6.14 -5.32 -4.85
N VAL A 144 6.16 -4.31 -5.72
CA VAL A 144 7.21 -4.10 -6.73
C VAL A 144 8.54 -3.75 -6.07
N LYS A 145 9.65 -4.22 -6.68
CA LYS A 145 11.00 -4.03 -6.14
C LYS A 145 11.45 -2.57 -6.16
N SER A 146 11.04 -1.81 -7.17
CA SER A 146 11.37 -0.40 -7.37
C SER A 146 10.52 0.57 -6.54
N LEU A 147 9.87 0.12 -5.48
CA LEU A 147 8.98 0.93 -4.63
C LEU A 147 9.63 2.24 -4.17
N SER A 148 10.93 2.23 -3.86
CA SER A 148 11.66 3.41 -3.40
C SER A 148 11.61 4.61 -4.36
N MET A 149 11.31 4.37 -5.63
CA MET A 149 11.24 5.41 -6.64
C MET A 149 9.94 6.23 -6.59
N TYR A 150 8.88 5.69 -6.00
CA TYR A 150 7.55 6.31 -6.00
C TYR A 150 6.78 6.13 -4.68
N HIS A 151 7.41 5.59 -3.64
CA HIS A 151 6.76 5.33 -2.36
C HIS A 151 6.12 6.58 -1.73
N PRO A 152 6.76 7.78 -1.69
CA PRO A 152 6.14 8.96 -1.09
C PRO A 152 4.83 9.35 -1.78
N GLN A 153 4.77 9.25 -3.11
CA GLN A 153 3.58 9.56 -3.89
C GLN A 153 2.48 8.51 -3.68
N LEU A 154 2.87 7.24 -3.51
CA LEU A 154 1.94 6.15 -3.25
C LEU A 154 1.32 6.29 -1.86
N ALA A 155 2.13 6.52 -0.81
CA ALA A 155 1.68 6.73 0.55
C ALA A 155 0.71 7.93 0.62
N TYR A 156 1.06 9.04 -0.02
CA TYR A 156 0.18 10.20 -0.14
C TYR A 156 -1.18 9.85 -0.78
N CYS A 157 -1.19 9.08 -1.87
CA CYS A 157 -2.44 8.64 -2.51
C CYS A 157 -3.32 7.80 -1.57
N ILE A 158 -2.70 6.93 -0.77
CA ILE A 158 -3.41 6.08 0.19
C ILE A 158 -4.00 6.92 1.30
N VAL A 159 -3.23 7.80 1.92
CA VAL A 159 -3.73 8.70 2.98
C VAL A 159 -4.90 9.55 2.46
N GLN A 160 -4.75 10.17 1.27
CA GLN A 160 -5.84 10.94 0.66
C GLN A 160 -7.10 10.10 0.40
N PHE A 161 -6.94 8.80 0.14
CA PHE A 161 -8.06 7.89 -0.05
C PHE A 161 -8.76 7.60 1.29
N LEU A 162 -8.00 7.34 2.34
CA LEU A 162 -8.50 7.05 3.69
C LEU A 162 -9.18 8.26 4.33
N GLU A 163 -8.63 9.48 4.16
CA GLU A 163 -9.26 10.72 4.60
C GLU A 163 -10.65 10.93 3.99
N LYS A 164 -10.85 10.49 2.74
CA LYS A 164 -12.17 10.56 2.08
C LYS A 164 -13.16 9.55 2.65
N ASP A 165 -12.70 8.38 3.08
CA ASP A 165 -13.57 7.36 3.70
C ASP A 165 -13.94 7.77 5.15
N ALA A 166 -12.98 8.28 5.91
CA ALA A 166 -13.20 8.79 7.27
C ALA A 166 -14.25 9.92 7.32
N ALA A 167 -14.24 10.83 6.35
CA ALA A 167 -15.24 11.92 6.27
C ALA A 167 -16.69 11.42 6.14
N LEU A 168 -16.91 10.19 5.68
CA LEU A 168 -18.23 9.57 5.60
C LEU A 168 -18.71 9.01 6.94
N THR A 169 -17.79 8.58 7.78
CA THR A 169 -18.10 7.96 9.08
C THR A 169 -18.67 8.99 10.04
N GLU A 170 -18.26 10.25 9.99
CA GLU A 170 -18.80 11.34 10.80
C GLU A 170 -20.26 11.71 10.44
N GLU A 171 -20.63 11.68 9.15
CA GLU A 171 -21.97 12.11 8.70
C GLU A 171 -23.06 11.03 8.83
N VAL A 172 -22.69 9.74 8.85
CA VAL A 172 -23.66 8.61 8.75
C VAL A 172 -23.61 7.67 9.98
N GLY A 173 -22.98 8.09 11.02
CA GLY A 173 -22.48 7.34 12.19
C GLY A 173 -23.39 6.38 12.97
N ILE A 174 -24.67 6.18 12.69
CA ILE A 174 -25.52 5.26 13.44
C ILE A 174 -26.13 4.15 12.56
N LEU A 175 -26.36 4.40 11.30
CA LEU A 175 -26.98 3.44 10.38
C LEU A 175 -25.95 2.58 9.63
N TYR A 176 -24.71 3.05 9.55
CA TYR A 176 -23.62 2.44 8.82
C TYR A 176 -23.04 1.22 9.54
N ASP A 177 -22.96 1.25 10.86
CA ASP A 177 -22.45 0.16 11.68
C ASP A 177 -23.31 -1.12 11.60
N LEU A 178 -24.62 -0.97 11.34
CA LEU A 178 -25.55 -2.09 11.22
C LEU A 178 -25.58 -2.72 9.82
N LEU A 179 -25.21 -1.96 8.79
CA LEU A 179 -25.22 -2.38 7.38
C LEU A 179 -23.82 -2.72 6.84
N CYS A 180 -22.75 -2.22 7.45
CA CYS A 180 -21.39 -2.47 7.01
C CYS A 180 -20.80 -3.75 7.60
N LYS A 181 -21.20 -4.87 7.04
CA LYS A 181 -20.47 -6.14 7.06
C LYS A 181 -19.23 -6.09 6.15
N TYR A 182 -18.82 -4.90 5.75
CA TYR A 182 -17.70 -4.68 4.85
C TYR A 182 -16.48 -4.20 5.65
N VAL A 183 -15.37 -4.85 5.39
CA VAL A 183 -14.02 -4.48 5.82
C VAL A 183 -13.79 -3.03 5.42
N THR A 184 -13.53 -2.14 6.37
CA THR A 184 -13.22 -0.72 6.11
C THR A 184 -12.00 -0.60 5.20
N ASP A 185 -11.90 0.48 4.44
CA ASP A 185 -10.78 0.69 3.53
C ASP A 185 -9.44 0.73 4.29
N ILE A 186 -9.42 1.28 5.52
CA ILE A 186 -8.25 1.26 6.42
C ILE A 186 -7.82 -0.17 6.76
N LEU A 187 -8.75 -1.02 7.16
CA LEU A 187 -8.45 -2.43 7.46
C LEU A 187 -7.86 -3.15 6.23
N GLN A 188 -8.40 -2.88 5.02
CA GLN A 188 -7.88 -3.46 3.78
C GLN A 188 -6.45 -2.98 3.48
N VAL A 189 -6.16 -1.69 3.71
CA VAL A 189 -4.82 -1.13 3.50
C VAL A 189 -3.83 -1.75 4.48
N VAL A 190 -4.12 -1.77 5.77
CA VAL A 190 -3.24 -2.34 6.80
C VAL A 190 -2.97 -3.82 6.54
N LEU A 191 -4.00 -4.61 6.28
CA LEU A 191 -3.83 -6.03 5.95
C LEU A 191 -3.07 -6.23 4.64
N GLY A 192 -3.25 -5.33 3.67
CA GLY A 192 -2.51 -5.31 2.42
C GLY A 192 -1.02 -5.03 2.62
N LEU A 193 -0.67 -4.04 3.44
CA LEU A 193 0.71 -3.74 3.82
C LEU A 193 1.34 -4.92 4.56
N LEU A 194 0.66 -5.50 5.54
CA LEU A 194 1.14 -6.68 6.25
C LEU A 194 1.39 -7.87 5.32
N ARG A 195 0.55 -8.05 4.29
CA ARG A 195 0.73 -9.09 3.28
C ARG A 195 1.98 -8.90 2.43
N TYR A 196 2.34 -7.65 2.12
CA TYR A 196 3.51 -7.32 1.29
C TYR A 196 4.72 -6.89 2.12
N TRP A 197 4.66 -7.03 3.44
CA TRP A 197 5.74 -6.62 4.34
C TRP A 197 7.09 -7.23 3.92
N PRO A 198 8.12 -6.41 3.73
CA PRO A 198 9.42 -6.90 3.28
C PRO A 198 10.10 -7.73 4.36
N LYS A 199 10.59 -8.92 3.97
CA LYS A 199 11.25 -9.85 4.92
C LYS A 199 12.76 -9.67 4.98
N VAL A 200 13.37 -9.06 3.97
CA VAL A 200 14.83 -9.02 3.81
C VAL A 200 15.35 -7.60 3.52
N ASN A 201 14.52 -6.72 2.96
CA ASN A 201 14.92 -5.37 2.59
C ASN A 201 14.58 -4.38 3.71
N SER A 202 15.57 -4.04 4.54
CA SER A 202 15.43 -3.11 5.67
C SER A 202 15.04 -1.70 5.24
N THR A 203 15.56 -1.19 4.13
CA THR A 203 15.18 0.13 3.61
C THR A 203 13.72 0.17 3.22
N LYS A 204 13.23 -0.87 2.57
CA LYS A 204 11.81 -1.00 2.21
C LYS A 204 10.94 -1.17 3.47
N GLU A 205 11.42 -1.87 4.48
CA GLU A 205 10.71 -2.03 5.76
C GLU A 205 10.55 -0.69 6.49
N VAL A 206 11.58 0.16 6.50
CA VAL A 206 11.48 1.52 7.05
C VAL A 206 10.43 2.34 6.30
N MET A 207 10.32 2.21 4.99
CA MET A 207 9.27 2.89 4.20
C MET A 207 7.87 2.44 4.63
N PHE A 208 7.66 1.14 4.83
CA PHE A 208 6.38 0.60 5.32
C PHE A 208 6.05 1.11 6.73
N LEU A 209 7.04 1.21 7.61
CA LEU A 209 6.85 1.78 8.94
C LEU A 209 6.45 3.27 8.85
N ASN A 210 7.04 4.04 7.95
CA ASN A 210 6.64 5.44 7.74
C ASN A 210 5.17 5.53 7.31
N GLU A 211 4.78 4.73 6.33
CA GLU A 211 3.41 4.71 5.82
C GLU A 211 2.38 4.25 6.86
N VAL A 212 2.74 3.29 7.70
CA VAL A 212 1.89 2.86 8.82
C VAL A 212 1.68 4.01 9.81
N GLU A 213 2.69 4.84 10.08
CA GLU A 213 2.54 6.03 10.94
C GLU A 213 1.56 7.03 10.33
N ASP A 214 1.71 7.33 9.03
CA ASP A 214 0.79 8.23 8.31
C ASP A 214 -0.67 7.70 8.36
N ILE A 215 -0.86 6.38 8.28
CA ILE A 215 -2.18 5.74 8.40
C ILE A 215 -2.75 5.86 9.81
N PHE A 216 -1.92 5.77 10.86
CA PHE A 216 -2.39 5.96 12.23
C PHE A 216 -2.99 7.34 12.47
N GLU A 217 -2.48 8.39 11.83
CA GLU A 217 -2.98 9.75 12.00
C GLU A 217 -4.43 9.93 11.51
N VAL A 218 -4.87 9.07 10.58
CA VAL A 218 -6.23 9.10 10.01
C VAL A 218 -7.12 7.96 10.50
N MET A 219 -6.63 7.10 11.39
CA MET A 219 -7.32 5.90 11.87
C MET A 219 -8.15 6.18 13.12
N ASP A 220 -9.42 5.81 13.09
CA ASP A 220 -10.29 5.89 14.26
C ASP A 220 -9.97 4.79 15.31
N PRO A 221 -10.20 5.04 16.62
CA PRO A 221 -10.00 4.04 17.68
C PRO A 221 -10.76 2.73 17.45
N SER A 222 -11.96 2.80 16.87
CA SER A 222 -12.77 1.61 16.56
C SER A 222 -12.19 0.75 15.46
N GLU A 223 -11.49 1.35 14.50
CA GLU A 223 -10.78 0.66 13.43
C GLU A 223 -9.44 0.10 13.91
N PHE A 224 -8.75 0.87 14.76
CA PHE A 224 -7.53 0.42 15.41
C PHE A 224 -7.73 -0.88 16.17
N ALA A 225 -8.82 -1.01 16.95
CA ALA A 225 -9.15 -2.22 17.68
C ALA A 225 -9.27 -3.47 16.78
N LYS A 226 -9.66 -3.31 15.51
CA LYS A 226 -9.79 -4.43 14.55
C LYS A 226 -8.44 -4.87 13.98
N VAL A 227 -7.44 -3.98 13.89
CA VAL A 227 -6.12 -4.25 13.27
C VAL A 227 -5.01 -4.41 14.29
N GLN A 228 -5.21 -4.07 15.56
CA GLN A 228 -4.17 -4.02 16.58
C GLN A 228 -3.35 -5.30 16.68
N GLU A 229 -3.99 -6.47 16.76
CA GLU A 229 -3.28 -7.73 16.95
C GLU A 229 -2.35 -8.09 15.77
N PRO A 230 -2.82 -8.17 14.50
CA PRO A 230 -1.92 -8.47 13.38
C PRO A 230 -0.85 -7.41 13.17
N LEU A 231 -1.16 -6.15 13.43
CA LEU A 231 -0.25 -5.04 13.27
C LEU A 231 0.85 -5.06 14.34
N PHE A 232 0.51 -5.20 15.61
CA PHE A 232 1.50 -5.26 16.69
C PHE A 232 2.34 -6.53 16.65
N ASN A 233 1.81 -7.65 16.17
CA ASN A 233 2.62 -8.83 15.86
C ASN A 233 3.70 -8.55 14.80
N GLN A 234 3.44 -7.68 13.84
CA GLN A 234 4.46 -7.27 12.87
C GLN A 234 5.40 -6.20 13.45
N LEU A 235 4.89 -5.21 14.19
CA LEU A 235 5.72 -4.21 14.88
C LEU A 235 6.68 -4.86 15.87
N ALA A 236 6.24 -5.89 16.59
CA ALA A 236 7.09 -6.66 17.50
C ALA A 236 8.30 -7.28 16.76
N LYS A 237 8.09 -7.81 15.55
CA LYS A 237 9.19 -8.31 14.71
C LYS A 237 10.11 -7.20 14.23
N SER A 238 9.57 -6.04 13.88
CA SER A 238 10.36 -4.88 13.45
C SER A 238 11.17 -4.29 14.61
N VAL A 239 10.61 -4.24 15.82
CA VAL A 239 11.34 -3.87 17.04
C VAL A 239 12.45 -4.86 17.33
N ALA A 240 12.21 -6.17 17.20
CA ALA A 240 13.23 -7.22 17.39
C ALA A 240 14.23 -7.32 16.22
N SER A 241 14.15 -6.47 15.22
CA SER A 241 15.03 -6.50 14.06
C SER A 241 16.50 -6.25 14.46
N PRO A 242 17.46 -7.06 13.96
CA PRO A 242 18.88 -6.79 14.16
C PRO A 242 19.37 -5.55 13.41
N HIS A 243 18.58 -5.02 12.49
CA HIS A 243 18.88 -3.81 11.75
C HIS A 243 18.42 -2.59 12.55
N PHE A 244 19.36 -1.78 13.05
CA PHE A 244 19.07 -0.69 14.00
C PHE A 244 18.07 0.33 13.47
N GLN A 245 18.12 0.70 12.17
CA GLN A 245 17.19 1.66 11.58
C GLN A 245 15.75 1.17 11.58
N VAL A 246 15.54 -0.14 11.41
CA VAL A 246 14.19 -0.73 11.47
C VAL A 246 13.68 -0.71 12.91
N ALA A 247 14.50 -1.17 13.85
CA ALA A 247 14.14 -1.20 15.27
C ALA A 247 13.90 0.22 15.82
N GLU A 248 14.78 1.16 15.51
CA GLU A 248 14.65 2.57 15.89
C GLU A 248 13.37 3.18 15.31
N ARG A 249 13.11 2.96 14.02
CA ARG A 249 11.92 3.50 13.37
C ARG A 249 10.62 2.91 13.93
N ALA A 250 10.62 1.63 14.26
CA ALA A 250 9.47 0.98 14.90
C ALA A 250 9.24 1.53 16.32
N LEU A 251 10.30 1.81 17.09
CA LEU A 251 10.20 2.42 18.41
C LEU A 251 9.80 3.90 18.36
N TYR A 252 10.05 4.58 17.24
CA TYR A 252 9.75 5.99 17.08
C TYR A 252 8.25 6.31 17.15
N PHE A 253 7.36 5.36 16.86
CA PHE A 253 5.89 5.53 16.94
C PHE A 253 5.44 6.03 18.33
N TRP A 254 6.11 5.62 19.38
CA TRP A 254 5.78 6.03 20.74
C TRP A 254 6.08 7.51 21.05
N ASN A 255 6.65 8.25 20.11
CA ASN A 255 6.77 9.70 20.20
C ASN A 255 5.49 10.44 19.76
N ASN A 256 4.55 9.73 19.13
CA ASN A 256 3.25 10.27 18.74
C ASN A 256 2.26 10.11 19.90
N GLU A 257 1.74 11.22 20.41
CA GLU A 257 0.81 11.23 21.55
C GLU A 257 -0.51 10.49 21.24
N TYR A 258 -1.05 10.67 20.03
CA TYR A 258 -2.26 9.97 19.60
C TYR A 258 -2.06 8.45 19.60
N PHE A 259 -0.94 7.99 19.09
CA PHE A 259 -0.58 6.57 19.10
C PHE A 259 -0.45 6.02 20.54
N CYS A 260 0.18 6.78 21.45
CA CYS A 260 0.28 6.39 22.86
C CYS A 260 -1.10 6.25 23.52
N ASN A 261 -2.03 7.15 23.21
CA ASN A 261 -3.40 7.06 23.73
C ASN A 261 -4.12 5.81 23.23
N LEU A 262 -4.02 5.49 21.91
CA LEU A 262 -4.57 4.26 21.35
C LEU A 262 -4.02 3.00 22.01
N ILE A 263 -2.71 2.98 22.33
CA ILE A 263 -2.06 1.86 23.03
C ILE A 263 -2.56 1.76 24.46
N SER A 264 -2.68 2.87 25.18
CA SER A 264 -3.14 2.89 26.57
C SER A 264 -4.55 2.33 26.70
N ASP A 265 -5.45 2.66 25.76
CA ASP A 265 -6.80 2.15 25.72
C ASP A 265 -6.88 0.64 25.38
N ASN A 266 -5.84 0.08 24.78
CA ASN A 266 -5.77 -1.31 24.31
C ASN A 266 -4.60 -2.09 24.95
N VAL A 267 -4.10 -1.66 26.09
CA VAL A 267 -2.91 -2.20 26.75
C VAL A 267 -2.97 -3.70 27.00
N GLU A 268 -4.14 -4.22 27.34
CA GLU A 268 -4.36 -5.63 27.63
C GLU A 268 -4.02 -6.56 26.44
N VAL A 269 -4.24 -6.09 25.22
CA VAL A 269 -3.92 -6.84 23.99
C VAL A 269 -2.49 -6.57 23.53
N ILE A 270 -2.04 -5.33 23.62
CA ILE A 270 -0.78 -4.89 23.00
C ILE A 270 0.42 -5.25 23.87
N LEU A 271 0.32 -5.09 25.20
CA LEU A 271 1.44 -5.32 26.10
C LEU A 271 1.99 -6.77 26.04
N PRO A 272 1.15 -7.83 26.03
CA PRO A 272 1.65 -9.20 25.91
C PRO A 272 2.44 -9.43 24.61
N ILE A 273 2.06 -8.78 23.51
CA ILE A 273 2.72 -8.92 22.20
C ILE A 273 4.07 -8.19 22.22
N MET A 274 4.11 -6.98 22.77
CA MET A 274 5.27 -6.09 22.71
C MET A 274 6.30 -6.33 23.83
N PHE A 275 5.89 -6.93 24.94
CA PHE A 275 6.76 -7.06 26.11
C PHE A 275 8.08 -7.77 25.81
N GLN A 276 8.03 -8.94 25.17
CA GLN A 276 9.22 -9.74 24.93
C GLN A 276 10.25 -9.01 24.04
N PRO A 277 9.90 -8.47 22.84
CA PRO A 277 10.86 -7.74 22.01
C PRO A 277 11.39 -6.48 22.67
N LEU A 278 10.58 -5.75 23.45
CA LEU A 278 11.04 -4.59 24.19
C LEU A 278 12.05 -4.97 25.28
N TYR A 279 11.75 -6.03 26.05
CA TYR A 279 12.64 -6.51 27.09
C TYR A 279 13.99 -6.98 26.54
N GLU A 280 13.98 -7.77 25.47
CA GLU A 280 15.19 -8.27 24.82
C GLU A 280 16.05 -7.12 24.27
N ASN A 281 15.45 -6.14 23.60
CA ASN A 281 16.18 -4.98 23.11
C ASN A 281 16.76 -4.12 24.22
N SER A 282 16.05 -3.97 25.33
CA SER A 282 16.58 -3.20 26.49
C SER A 282 17.85 -3.79 27.08
N LYS A 283 18.06 -5.13 26.95
CA LYS A 283 19.17 -5.87 27.52
C LYS A 283 20.29 -6.17 26.54
N GLY A 284 19.95 -6.48 25.28
CA GLY A 284 20.86 -7.14 24.37
C GLY A 284 21.06 -6.52 23.00
N HIS A 285 20.32 -5.46 22.61
CA HIS A 285 20.52 -4.86 21.30
C HIS A 285 21.91 -4.24 21.18
N TRP A 286 22.64 -4.54 20.11
CA TRP A 286 24.01 -4.07 19.89
C TRP A 286 24.13 -2.54 19.77
N ASN A 287 23.08 -1.85 19.30
CA ASN A 287 23.04 -0.41 19.20
C ASN A 287 22.44 0.19 20.48
N ARG A 288 23.21 1.03 21.17
CA ARG A 288 22.82 1.66 22.43
C ARG A 288 21.64 2.61 22.28
N TYR A 289 21.48 3.27 21.13
CA TYR A 289 20.33 4.17 20.91
C TYR A 289 19.03 3.38 20.92
N VAL A 290 18.98 2.21 20.29
CA VAL A 290 17.81 1.33 20.33
C VAL A 290 17.52 0.88 21.77
N GLN A 291 18.54 0.50 22.55
CA GLN A 291 18.36 0.16 23.97
C GLN A 291 17.70 1.31 24.76
N LEU A 292 18.16 2.54 24.56
CA LEU A 292 17.63 3.71 25.26
C LEU A 292 16.22 4.09 24.82
N SER A 293 15.88 3.90 23.55
CA SER A 293 14.57 4.21 23.00
C SER A 293 13.45 3.27 23.51
N VAL A 294 13.80 2.14 24.13
CA VAL A 294 12.82 1.24 24.76
C VAL A 294 12.22 1.83 26.05
N PHE A 295 12.96 2.64 26.80
CA PHE A 295 12.49 3.14 28.10
C PHE A 295 11.27 4.07 28.00
N PRO A 296 11.20 5.05 27.09
CA PRO A 296 9.99 5.84 26.86
C PRO A 296 8.79 4.97 26.51
N VAL A 297 9.00 3.94 25.68
CA VAL A 297 7.96 3.00 25.28
C VAL A 297 7.37 2.28 26.49
N LEU A 298 8.21 1.77 27.39
CA LEU A 298 7.75 1.09 28.60
C LEU A 298 6.97 2.01 29.55
N SER A 299 7.23 3.31 29.53
CA SER A 299 6.49 4.27 30.34
C SER A 299 5.03 4.45 29.90
N CYS A 300 4.72 4.28 28.60
CA CYS A 300 3.36 4.35 28.08
C CYS A 300 2.48 3.19 28.55
N PHE A 301 3.08 2.07 28.97
CA PHE A 301 2.35 0.91 29.51
C PHE A 301 2.17 0.95 31.04
N THR A 302 2.75 1.95 31.72
CA THR A 302 2.55 2.13 33.16
C THR A 302 1.33 3.03 33.37
N PRO A 303 0.33 2.61 34.18
CA PRO A 303 -0.80 3.48 34.47
C PRO A 303 -0.31 4.78 35.10
N ALA A 304 -0.83 5.90 34.59
CA ALA A 304 -0.60 7.21 35.22
C ALA A 304 -1.05 7.14 36.67
N ARG A 305 -0.11 7.37 37.61
CA ARG A 305 -0.40 7.40 39.04
C ARG A 305 -1.20 8.63 39.41
#